data_12b64923f4530df102fe2599e6bc8efb
#
_entry.id   12b64923f4530df102fe2599e6bc8efb
#
_cell.length_a   1.000
_cell.length_b   1.000
_cell.length_c   1.000
_cell.angle_alpha   90.00
_cell.angle_beta   90.00
_cell.angle_gamma   90.00
#
_symmetry.space_group_name_H-M   'P 1'
#
loop_
_entity.id
_entity.type
_entity.pdbx_description
1 polymer ?
#
loop_
_entity_poly.entity_id
_entity_poly.type
_entity_poly.pdbx_seq_one_letter_code
_entity_poly.pdbx_strand_id
1 'polypeptide(L)'
;MRLMALLMLTLVLSSCSLLQPARPVTVRVGVLPILDVLPVYVAEAQGYFPKNIKVEIIPVASAAERDQLMVAGQLDVIINDLISVTLYNRDKPQVLVVRTARTATPSFPQFYILASPKSDIREVKDLRGVEIGISEATIVQYVTEKLLLAEGLKPEEIKGIPVPRIPDRMAALASGDLKAATLPDPLALLAIQQGARLILDDSRHPQYSLSVYSFRKAFVQENPEAVRAFLGAIEKAIKDINSDKARWAGLLVDKKLVPPALTGSYTIPDFPSASVPGKEQWEDVVKWALEKGLISSPLPYEESIKAEYLPR
;
A
#
# COMPACT_ATOMS: atom_id res chain seq x y z
N MET A 1 68.15 11.21 -39.43
CA MET A 1 67.14 12.10 -38.95
C MET A 1 65.75 11.88 -39.56
N ARG A 2 65.31 10.64 -39.80
CA ARG A 2 63.98 10.35 -40.38
C ARG A 2 63.20 9.26 -39.62
N LEU A 3 63.67 8.80 -38.45
CA LEU A 3 63.03 7.73 -37.67
C LEU A 3 62.40 8.20 -36.37
N MET A 4 62.49 9.51 -35.99
CA MET A 4 61.93 10.05 -34.75
C MET A 4 60.59 10.78 -34.92
N ALA A 5 60.10 10.96 -36.16
CA ALA A 5 58.83 11.66 -36.43
C ALA A 5 57.60 10.72 -36.50
N LEU A 6 57.76 9.40 -36.43
CA LEU A 6 56.63 8.45 -36.56
C LEU A 6 56.09 7.91 -35.22
N LEU A 7 56.73 8.29 -34.09
CA LEU A 7 56.32 7.79 -32.76
C LEU A 7 55.45 8.74 -31.95
N MET A 8 55.16 9.97 -32.48
CA MET A 8 54.31 10.97 -31.79
C MET A 8 52.88 11.09 -32.30
N LEU A 9 52.48 10.27 -33.28
CA LEU A 9 51.13 10.37 -33.88
C LEU A 9 50.17 9.24 -33.37
N THR A 10 50.57 8.37 -32.48
CA THR A 10 49.76 7.27 -32.00
C THR A 10 49.16 7.49 -30.59
N LEU A 11 49.37 8.65 -29.95
CA LEU A 11 48.95 8.89 -28.56
C LEU A 11 47.70 9.80 -28.40
N VAL A 12 47.01 10.15 -29.47
CA VAL A 12 45.85 11.07 -29.40
C VAL A 12 44.50 10.39 -29.66
N LEU A 13 44.48 9.05 -29.89
CA LEU A 13 43.23 8.33 -30.23
C LEU A 13 42.62 7.53 -29.09
N SER A 14 43.09 7.66 -27.83
CA SER A 14 42.56 6.90 -26.67
C SER A 14 41.74 7.66 -25.67
N SER A 15 41.18 8.83 -26.02
CA SER A 15 40.41 9.64 -25.05
C SER A 15 38.95 9.91 -25.46
N CYS A 16 38.40 9.15 -26.39
CA CYS A 16 36.96 9.10 -26.56
C CYS A 16 36.43 7.90 -25.78
N SER A 17 36.51 7.92 -24.44
CA SER A 17 35.54 7.21 -23.61
C SER A 17 34.19 7.81 -23.93
N LEU A 18 33.52 7.24 -24.93
CA LEU A 18 32.12 7.47 -25.19
C LEU A 18 31.41 7.36 -23.85
N LEU A 19 30.93 8.47 -23.30
CA LEU A 19 29.94 8.50 -22.23
C LEU A 19 28.72 7.73 -22.76
N GLN A 20 28.76 6.41 -22.62
CA GLN A 20 27.56 5.62 -22.84
C GLN A 20 26.53 6.17 -21.86
N PRO A 21 25.36 6.61 -22.32
CA PRO A 21 24.33 7.07 -21.41
C PRO A 21 24.09 5.94 -20.41
N ALA A 22 24.18 6.24 -19.12
CA ALA A 22 23.97 5.27 -18.06
C ALA A 22 22.62 4.56 -18.33
N ARG A 23 22.63 3.25 -18.32
CA ARG A 23 21.38 2.47 -18.52
C ARG A 23 20.38 2.87 -17.43
N PRO A 24 19.10 3.07 -17.77
CA PRO A 24 18.10 3.40 -16.77
C PRO A 24 18.03 2.29 -15.71
N VAL A 25 17.89 2.69 -14.46
CA VAL A 25 17.67 1.77 -13.34
C VAL A 25 16.25 1.22 -13.47
N THR A 26 16.11 -0.12 -13.48
CA THR A 26 14.78 -0.75 -13.47
C THR A 26 14.20 -0.72 -12.06
N VAL A 27 12.96 -0.23 -11.92
CA VAL A 27 12.16 -0.21 -10.69
C VAL A 27 10.96 -1.13 -10.90
N ARG A 28 10.95 -2.29 -10.27
CA ARG A 28 9.88 -3.28 -10.37
C ARG A 28 8.85 -3.04 -9.27
N VAL A 29 7.63 -2.66 -9.67
CA VAL A 29 6.54 -2.25 -8.79
C VAL A 29 5.50 -3.35 -8.70
N GLY A 30 5.35 -3.98 -7.54
CA GLY A 30 4.27 -4.95 -7.28
C GLY A 30 2.96 -4.24 -6.98
N VAL A 31 1.91 -4.48 -7.78
CA VAL A 31 0.61 -3.82 -7.65
C VAL A 31 -0.52 -4.82 -7.45
N LEU A 32 -1.32 -4.62 -6.40
CA LEU A 32 -2.60 -5.27 -6.20
C LEU A 32 -3.70 -4.49 -6.94
N PRO A 33 -4.84 -5.12 -7.30
CA PRO A 33 -5.98 -4.42 -7.89
C PRO A 33 -6.77 -3.65 -6.81
N ILE A 34 -6.15 -2.63 -6.22
CA ILE A 34 -6.71 -1.75 -5.20
C ILE A 34 -6.48 -0.28 -5.58
N LEU A 35 -7.29 0.61 -5.04
CA LEU A 35 -7.23 2.03 -5.37
C LEU A 35 -5.87 2.68 -5.09
N ASP A 36 -5.16 2.21 -4.08
CA ASP A 36 -3.87 2.73 -3.60
C ASP A 36 -2.79 2.78 -4.69
N VAL A 37 -2.91 1.96 -5.74
CA VAL A 37 -1.96 1.92 -6.86
C VAL A 37 -2.30 2.88 -7.99
N LEU A 38 -3.43 3.60 -7.93
CA LEU A 38 -3.84 4.56 -8.97
C LEU A 38 -2.74 5.56 -9.33
N PRO A 39 -2.00 6.17 -8.36
CA PRO A 39 -0.94 7.11 -8.71
C PRO A 39 0.19 6.50 -9.55
N VAL A 40 0.48 5.20 -9.41
CA VAL A 40 1.48 4.50 -10.24
C VAL A 40 1.01 4.44 -11.70
N TYR A 41 -0.24 4.07 -11.92
CA TYR A 41 -0.82 4.00 -13.27
C TYR A 41 -1.00 5.37 -13.92
N VAL A 42 -1.33 6.39 -13.13
CA VAL A 42 -1.39 7.78 -13.63
C VAL A 42 0.00 8.27 -14.01
N ALA A 43 1.02 8.01 -13.19
CA ALA A 43 2.40 8.38 -13.51
C ALA A 43 2.89 7.68 -14.80
N GLU A 44 2.54 6.41 -15.02
CA GLU A 44 2.81 5.67 -16.25
C GLU A 44 2.10 6.32 -17.43
N ALA A 45 0.78 6.52 -17.35
CA ALA A 45 -0.04 7.04 -18.43
C ALA A 45 0.34 8.47 -18.86
N GLN A 46 0.83 9.29 -17.92
CA GLN A 46 1.28 10.66 -18.17
C GLN A 46 2.78 10.76 -18.51
N GLY A 47 3.52 9.65 -18.50
CA GLY A 47 4.96 9.65 -18.77
C GLY A 47 5.78 10.45 -17.74
N TYR A 48 5.36 10.42 -16.45
CA TYR A 48 6.04 11.18 -15.39
C TYR A 48 7.33 10.53 -14.91
N PHE A 49 7.53 9.24 -15.18
CA PHE A 49 8.78 8.57 -14.85
C PHE A 49 9.92 9.11 -15.73
N PRO A 50 10.98 9.67 -15.15
CA PRO A 50 12.07 10.25 -15.93
C PRO A 50 12.94 9.19 -16.60
N LYS A 51 13.66 9.55 -17.65
CA LYS A 51 14.42 8.63 -18.52
C LYS A 51 15.54 7.86 -17.82
N ASN A 52 15.99 8.29 -16.65
CA ASN A 52 17.00 7.59 -15.84
C ASN A 52 16.46 6.40 -15.07
N ILE A 53 15.13 6.19 -15.03
CA ILE A 53 14.51 4.97 -14.49
C ILE A 53 13.58 4.33 -15.53
N LYS A 54 13.50 2.99 -15.49
CA LYS A 54 12.51 2.20 -16.21
C LYS A 54 11.60 1.55 -15.20
N VAL A 55 10.33 1.96 -15.14
CA VAL A 55 9.35 1.36 -14.23
C VAL A 55 8.69 0.16 -14.91
N GLU A 56 8.68 -0.97 -14.22
CA GLU A 56 7.99 -2.20 -14.62
C GLU A 56 6.90 -2.48 -13.61
N ILE A 57 5.63 -2.32 -14.03
CA ILE A 57 4.47 -2.58 -13.19
C ILE A 57 4.14 -4.07 -13.27
N ILE A 58 4.18 -4.76 -12.14
CA ILE A 58 3.99 -6.21 -12.02
C ILE A 58 2.69 -6.45 -11.24
N PRO A 59 1.58 -6.78 -11.93
CA PRO A 59 0.34 -7.14 -11.27
C PRO A 59 0.51 -8.43 -10.46
N VAL A 60 -0.02 -8.44 -9.24
CA VAL A 60 -0.06 -9.59 -8.35
C VAL A 60 -1.49 -9.85 -7.90
N ALA A 61 -1.85 -11.12 -7.72
CA ALA A 61 -3.23 -11.50 -7.39
C ALA A 61 -3.53 -11.44 -5.89
N SER A 62 -2.50 -11.45 -5.03
CA SER A 62 -2.66 -11.48 -3.57
C SER A 62 -1.50 -10.82 -2.83
N ALA A 63 -1.74 -10.45 -1.57
CA ALA A 63 -0.68 -9.97 -0.68
C ALA A 63 0.40 -11.06 -0.48
N ALA A 64 0.02 -12.33 -0.38
CA ALA A 64 0.97 -13.43 -0.21
C ALA A 64 1.91 -13.57 -1.42
N GLU A 65 1.38 -13.48 -2.65
CA GLU A 65 2.19 -13.49 -3.86
C GLU A 65 3.12 -12.28 -3.91
N ARG A 66 2.60 -11.07 -3.64
CA ARG A 66 3.38 -9.84 -3.54
C ARG A 66 4.57 -10.02 -2.59
N ASP A 67 4.29 -10.58 -1.41
CA ASP A 67 5.29 -10.73 -0.36
C ASP A 67 6.34 -11.78 -0.72
N GLN A 68 5.95 -12.88 -1.36
CA GLN A 68 6.89 -13.87 -1.89
C GLN A 68 7.83 -13.27 -2.95
N LEU A 69 7.29 -12.51 -3.90
CA LEU A 69 8.08 -11.85 -4.95
C LEU A 69 9.02 -10.78 -4.37
N MET A 70 8.58 -10.06 -3.33
CA MET A 70 9.40 -9.06 -2.64
C MET A 70 10.59 -9.71 -1.92
N VAL A 71 10.34 -10.78 -1.16
CA VAL A 71 11.39 -11.54 -0.46
C VAL A 71 12.36 -12.19 -1.44
N ALA A 72 11.87 -12.69 -2.58
CA ALA A 72 12.68 -13.25 -3.66
C ALA A 72 13.49 -12.19 -4.43
N GLY A 73 13.35 -10.89 -4.12
CA GLY A 73 14.04 -9.80 -4.81
C GLY A 73 13.53 -9.55 -6.24
N GLN A 74 12.34 -10.06 -6.58
CA GLN A 74 11.71 -9.87 -7.89
C GLN A 74 10.92 -8.55 -7.96
N LEU A 75 10.63 -7.93 -6.82
CA LEU A 75 10.06 -6.59 -6.69
C LEU A 75 11.06 -5.68 -5.97
N ASP A 76 11.03 -4.40 -6.31
CA ASP A 76 11.85 -3.37 -5.68
C ASP A 76 11.01 -2.43 -4.80
N VAL A 77 9.73 -2.23 -5.17
CA VAL A 77 8.76 -1.44 -4.41
C VAL A 77 7.39 -2.10 -4.44
N ILE A 78 6.68 -1.98 -3.33
CA ILE A 78 5.31 -2.44 -3.15
C ILE A 78 4.48 -1.38 -2.43
N ILE A 79 3.16 -1.45 -2.61
CA ILE A 79 2.21 -0.76 -1.75
C ILE A 79 1.69 -1.81 -0.76
N ASN A 80 1.90 -1.55 0.54
CA ASN A 80 1.52 -2.40 1.64
C ASN A 80 1.08 -1.56 2.86
N ASP A 81 1.13 -2.12 4.04
CA ASP A 81 0.72 -1.50 5.32
C ASP A 81 1.81 -1.67 6.39
N LEU A 82 1.67 -0.98 7.51
CA LEU A 82 2.67 -1.01 8.58
C LEU A 82 2.76 -2.39 9.27
N ILE A 83 1.67 -3.18 9.32
CA ILE A 83 1.72 -4.54 9.88
C ILE A 83 2.63 -5.42 8.99
N SER A 84 2.42 -5.37 7.67
CA SER A 84 3.31 -6.06 6.73
C SER A 84 4.77 -5.63 6.89
N VAL A 85 5.03 -4.33 7.09
CA VAL A 85 6.40 -3.82 7.32
C VAL A 85 7.02 -4.40 8.59
N THR A 86 6.26 -4.52 9.70
CA THR A 86 6.79 -5.15 10.92
C THR A 86 7.17 -6.60 10.68
N LEU A 87 6.37 -7.34 9.91
CA LEU A 87 6.65 -8.74 9.58
C LEU A 87 7.89 -8.89 8.67
N TYR A 88 8.07 -8.01 7.69
CA TYR A 88 9.30 -8.00 6.87
C TYR A 88 10.55 -7.69 7.70
N ASN A 89 10.42 -6.79 8.67
CA ASN A 89 11.55 -6.25 9.42
C ASN A 89 11.79 -6.98 10.76
N ARG A 90 11.02 -8.01 11.10
CA ARG A 90 11.03 -8.68 12.41
C ARG A 90 12.41 -9.19 12.87
N ASP A 91 13.21 -9.71 11.95
CA ASP A 91 14.54 -10.26 12.25
C ASP A 91 15.65 -9.24 11.95
N LYS A 92 15.47 -8.49 10.86
CA LYS A 92 16.32 -7.39 10.40
C LYS A 92 15.56 -6.55 9.36
N PRO A 93 15.85 -5.23 9.25
CA PRO A 93 15.21 -4.39 8.25
C PRO A 93 15.43 -4.89 6.83
N GLN A 94 14.37 -5.35 6.17
CA GLN A 94 14.37 -5.82 4.77
C GLN A 94 13.71 -4.81 3.84
N VAL A 95 12.74 -4.05 4.37
CA VAL A 95 12.03 -3.01 3.62
C VAL A 95 12.08 -1.67 4.36
N LEU A 96 12.03 -0.59 3.60
CA LEU A 96 11.97 0.78 4.10
C LEU A 96 10.73 1.47 3.58
N VAL A 97 9.93 2.01 4.48
CA VAL A 97 8.79 2.88 4.16
C VAL A 97 9.33 4.25 3.77
N VAL A 98 8.98 4.72 2.59
CA VAL A 98 9.48 6.00 2.05
C VAL A 98 8.39 7.02 1.78
N ARG A 99 7.10 6.59 1.79
CA ARG A 99 5.96 7.48 1.58
C ARG A 99 4.67 6.83 2.06
N THR A 100 3.75 7.63 2.61
CA THR A 100 2.35 7.25 2.77
C THR A 100 1.68 7.18 1.40
N ALA A 101 1.02 6.07 1.08
CA ALA A 101 0.31 5.90 -0.18
C ALA A 101 -1.13 6.39 -0.10
N ARG A 102 -1.88 5.94 0.92
CA ARG A 102 -3.25 6.34 1.18
C ARG A 102 -3.52 6.33 2.69
N THR A 103 -4.46 7.15 3.14
CA THR A 103 -4.95 7.16 4.53
C THR A 103 -6.47 7.30 4.52
N ALA A 104 -7.15 6.78 5.54
CA ALA A 104 -8.55 7.10 5.77
C ALA A 104 -8.71 8.60 6.07
N THR A 105 -9.86 9.15 5.72
CA THR A 105 -10.27 10.50 6.06
C THR A 105 -11.72 10.49 6.56
N PRO A 106 -12.20 11.54 7.20
CA PRO A 106 -13.61 11.62 7.63
C PRO A 106 -14.64 11.40 6.51
N SER A 107 -14.29 11.72 5.27
CA SER A 107 -15.18 11.56 4.11
C SER A 107 -14.92 10.29 3.28
N PHE A 108 -13.76 9.67 3.47
CA PHE A 108 -13.33 8.52 2.68
C PHE A 108 -12.65 7.46 3.56
N PRO A 109 -13.46 6.59 4.21
CA PRO A 109 -12.94 5.45 4.95
C PRO A 109 -12.16 4.48 4.05
N GLN A 110 -11.24 3.73 4.64
CA GLN A 110 -10.52 2.64 3.96
C GLN A 110 -11.04 1.26 4.36
N PHE A 111 -11.49 1.12 5.61
CA PHE A 111 -11.99 -0.14 6.16
C PHE A 111 -13.35 0.02 6.80
N TYR A 112 -14.20 -0.96 6.58
CA TYR A 112 -15.59 -0.97 7.00
C TYR A 112 -15.88 -2.28 7.73
N ILE A 113 -16.47 -2.20 8.92
CA ILE A 113 -17.06 -3.33 9.62
C ILE A 113 -18.53 -3.38 9.24
N LEU A 114 -18.88 -4.41 8.48
CA LEU A 114 -20.20 -4.59 7.91
C LEU A 114 -20.93 -5.75 8.56
N ALA A 115 -22.23 -5.61 8.72
CA ALA A 115 -23.10 -6.71 9.11
C ALA A 115 -23.83 -7.32 7.89
N SER A 116 -24.03 -8.63 7.93
CA SER A 116 -24.85 -9.35 6.94
C SER A 116 -26.25 -8.74 6.87
N PRO A 117 -26.87 -8.66 5.67
CA PRO A 117 -28.27 -8.28 5.54
C PRO A 117 -29.21 -9.26 6.27
N LYS A 118 -28.76 -10.49 6.51
CA LYS A 118 -29.51 -11.54 7.21
C LYS A 118 -29.29 -11.61 8.72
N SER A 119 -28.45 -10.69 9.28
CA SER A 119 -28.21 -10.62 10.72
C SER A 119 -29.07 -9.55 11.40
N ASP A 120 -29.20 -9.64 12.73
CA ASP A 120 -29.89 -8.64 13.54
C ASP A 120 -28.99 -7.54 14.05
N ILE A 121 -27.71 -7.53 13.65
CA ILE A 121 -26.70 -6.55 14.06
C ILE A 121 -27.05 -5.19 13.46
N ARG A 122 -27.16 -4.15 14.32
CA ARG A 122 -27.51 -2.78 13.91
C ARG A 122 -26.49 -1.74 14.36
N GLU A 123 -25.77 -2.01 15.43
CA GLU A 123 -24.83 -1.08 16.06
C GLU A 123 -23.63 -1.82 16.65
N VAL A 124 -22.60 -1.08 17.05
CA VAL A 124 -21.32 -1.65 17.51
C VAL A 124 -21.48 -2.61 18.70
N LYS A 125 -22.38 -2.28 19.65
CA LYS A 125 -22.61 -3.14 20.83
C LYS A 125 -23.13 -4.55 20.47
N ASP A 126 -23.81 -4.68 19.32
CA ASP A 126 -24.33 -5.96 18.84
C ASP A 126 -23.23 -6.88 18.31
N LEU A 127 -22.01 -6.35 18.13
CA LEU A 127 -20.83 -7.14 17.71
C LEU A 127 -20.16 -7.88 18.87
N ARG A 128 -20.57 -7.66 20.12
CA ARG A 128 -19.99 -8.32 21.29
C ARG A 128 -20.09 -9.84 21.18
N GLY A 129 -18.95 -10.51 21.15
CA GLY A 129 -18.87 -11.97 21.03
C GLY A 129 -19.31 -12.54 19.69
N VAL A 130 -19.62 -11.69 18.70
CA VAL A 130 -19.94 -12.11 17.33
C VAL A 130 -18.64 -12.42 16.58
N GLU A 131 -18.66 -13.50 15.82
CA GLU A 131 -17.57 -13.83 14.91
C GLU A 131 -17.55 -12.89 13.73
N ILE A 132 -16.43 -12.15 13.58
CA ILE A 132 -16.20 -11.17 12.54
C ILE A 132 -15.17 -11.73 11.54
N GLY A 133 -15.54 -11.87 10.29
CA GLY A 133 -14.63 -12.33 9.23
C GLY A 133 -13.50 -11.35 8.99
N ILE A 134 -12.25 -11.79 9.17
CA ILE A 134 -11.04 -10.97 9.02
C ILE A 134 -9.96 -11.71 8.23
N SER A 135 -8.81 -11.05 8.01
CA SER A 135 -7.54 -11.67 7.63
C SER A 135 -6.58 -11.52 8.80
N GLU A 136 -6.20 -12.62 9.42
CA GLU A 136 -5.32 -12.63 10.59
C GLU A 136 -3.90 -12.15 10.25
N ALA A 137 -3.21 -11.58 11.23
CA ALA A 137 -1.86 -11.03 11.13
C ALA A 137 -1.71 -9.98 10.00
N THR A 138 -2.78 -9.24 9.71
CA THR A 138 -2.80 -8.18 8.69
C THR A 138 -3.42 -6.89 9.23
N ILE A 139 -3.34 -5.84 8.42
CA ILE A 139 -4.04 -4.57 8.68
C ILE A 139 -5.54 -4.78 8.95
N VAL A 140 -6.19 -5.78 8.34
CA VAL A 140 -7.62 -6.04 8.55
C VAL A 140 -7.90 -6.42 9.99
N GLN A 141 -7.10 -7.31 10.59
CA GLN A 141 -7.23 -7.67 12.00
C GLN A 141 -6.95 -6.46 12.90
N TYR A 142 -5.83 -5.78 12.66
CA TYR A 142 -5.42 -4.62 13.44
C TYR A 142 -6.51 -3.55 13.46
N VAL A 143 -7.00 -3.12 12.29
CA VAL A 143 -8.05 -2.09 12.18
C VAL A 143 -9.34 -2.56 12.86
N THR A 144 -9.76 -3.80 12.65
CA THR A 144 -10.97 -4.34 13.29
C THR A 144 -10.89 -4.22 14.81
N GLU A 145 -9.79 -4.70 15.41
CA GLU A 145 -9.59 -4.66 16.85
C GLU A 145 -9.51 -3.20 17.36
N LYS A 146 -8.71 -2.35 16.69
CA LYS A 146 -8.53 -0.96 17.12
C LYS A 146 -9.83 -0.14 17.06
N LEU A 147 -10.61 -0.31 16.01
CA LEU A 147 -11.89 0.39 15.86
C LEU A 147 -12.88 -0.04 16.94
N LEU A 148 -13.02 -1.36 17.17
CA LEU A 148 -13.96 -1.86 18.16
C LEU A 148 -13.56 -1.49 19.60
N LEU A 149 -12.25 -1.52 19.91
CA LEU A 149 -11.73 -1.04 21.20
C LEU A 149 -12.00 0.46 21.39
N ALA A 150 -11.79 1.28 20.35
CA ALA A 150 -12.05 2.72 20.39
C ALA A 150 -13.54 3.05 20.60
N GLU A 151 -14.44 2.17 20.14
CA GLU A 151 -15.89 2.29 20.35
C GLU A 151 -16.37 1.56 21.64
N GLY A 152 -15.46 1.15 22.52
CA GLY A 152 -15.74 0.69 23.87
C GLY A 152 -16.02 -0.80 24.03
N LEU A 153 -15.76 -1.65 23.05
CA LEU A 153 -15.74 -3.09 23.25
C LEU A 153 -14.47 -3.47 24.02
N LYS A 154 -14.56 -4.54 24.81
CA LYS A 154 -13.40 -5.10 25.50
C LYS A 154 -12.68 -6.14 24.61
N PRO A 155 -11.37 -6.38 24.81
CA PRO A 155 -10.61 -7.35 24.00
C PRO A 155 -11.26 -8.73 23.93
N GLU A 156 -11.79 -9.24 25.07
CA GLU A 156 -12.45 -10.53 25.16
C GLU A 156 -13.81 -10.62 24.45
N GLU A 157 -14.39 -9.47 24.11
CA GLU A 157 -15.66 -9.35 23.37
C GLU A 157 -15.44 -9.35 21.85
N ILE A 158 -14.19 -9.17 21.37
CA ILE A 158 -13.84 -9.09 19.95
C ILE A 158 -13.39 -10.46 19.46
N LYS A 159 -14.14 -11.06 18.54
CA LYS A 159 -13.85 -12.38 17.97
C LYS A 159 -13.61 -12.29 16.47
N GLY A 160 -12.35 -12.22 16.05
CA GLY A 160 -11.98 -12.39 14.65
C GLY A 160 -11.96 -13.86 14.24
N ILE A 161 -12.47 -14.20 13.06
CA ILE A 161 -12.28 -15.52 12.46
C ILE A 161 -11.61 -15.39 11.08
N PRO A 162 -10.70 -16.31 10.72
CA PRO A 162 -9.90 -16.18 9.51
C PRO A 162 -10.70 -16.53 8.26
N VAL A 163 -10.98 -15.51 7.44
CA VAL A 163 -11.48 -15.63 6.07
C VAL A 163 -10.62 -14.71 5.18
N PRO A 164 -9.38 -15.12 4.85
CA PRO A 164 -8.37 -14.20 4.31
C PRO A 164 -8.69 -13.66 2.91
N ARG A 165 -9.36 -14.45 2.06
CA ARG A 165 -9.71 -14.01 0.71
C ARG A 165 -10.94 -13.08 0.75
N ILE A 166 -10.80 -11.87 0.23
CA ILE A 166 -11.86 -10.86 0.26
C ILE A 166 -13.14 -11.33 -0.46
N PRO A 167 -13.09 -11.96 -1.66
CA PRO A 167 -14.31 -12.47 -2.31
C PRO A 167 -15.05 -13.50 -1.47
N ASP A 168 -14.34 -14.41 -0.80
CA ASP A 168 -14.94 -15.44 0.07
C ASP A 168 -15.59 -14.80 1.30
N ARG A 169 -14.92 -13.80 1.90
CA ARG A 169 -15.47 -13.03 3.02
C ARG A 169 -16.71 -12.24 2.65
N MET A 170 -16.73 -11.63 1.43
CA MET A 170 -17.92 -10.97 0.89
C MET A 170 -19.08 -11.96 0.65
N ALA A 171 -18.80 -13.11 0.04
CA ALA A 171 -19.81 -14.14 -0.23
C ALA A 171 -20.42 -14.68 1.07
N ALA A 172 -19.59 -14.98 2.09
CA ALA A 172 -20.04 -15.45 3.39
C ALA A 172 -20.86 -14.37 4.15
N LEU A 173 -20.51 -13.10 4.02
CA LEU A 173 -21.31 -12.00 4.55
C LEU A 173 -22.67 -11.89 3.88
N ALA A 174 -22.71 -12.00 2.55
CA ALA A 174 -23.94 -11.92 1.77
C ALA A 174 -24.88 -13.12 2.01
N SER A 175 -24.32 -14.33 2.14
CA SER A 175 -25.07 -15.56 2.44
C SER A 175 -25.59 -15.59 3.90
N GLY A 176 -24.96 -14.85 4.82
CA GLY A 176 -25.27 -14.87 6.25
C GLY A 176 -24.49 -15.94 7.04
N ASP A 177 -23.58 -16.67 6.39
CA ASP A 177 -22.66 -17.59 7.06
C ASP A 177 -21.71 -16.83 8.01
N LEU A 178 -21.35 -15.59 7.62
CA LEU A 178 -20.78 -14.59 8.51
C LEU A 178 -21.84 -13.58 8.90
N LYS A 179 -22.03 -13.33 10.18
CA LYS A 179 -22.90 -12.25 10.68
C LYS A 179 -22.27 -10.88 10.49
N ALA A 180 -20.94 -10.79 10.55
CA ALA A 180 -20.18 -9.57 10.35
C ALA A 180 -18.84 -9.84 9.68
N ALA A 181 -18.29 -8.84 8.99
CA ALA A 181 -16.97 -8.92 8.35
C ALA A 181 -16.35 -7.53 8.21
N THR A 182 -15.01 -7.47 8.24
CA THR A 182 -14.28 -6.25 7.87
C THR A 182 -13.83 -6.34 6.41
N LEU A 183 -14.21 -5.34 5.63
CA LEU A 183 -13.89 -5.25 4.21
C LEU A 183 -13.18 -3.92 3.89
N PRO A 184 -12.22 -3.93 2.95
CA PRO A 184 -11.59 -2.70 2.47
C PRO A 184 -12.44 -2.01 1.39
N ASP A 185 -12.26 -0.69 1.24
CA ASP A 185 -12.68 0.08 0.07
C ASP A 185 -11.91 -0.41 -1.19
N PRO A 186 -12.56 -0.50 -2.37
CA PRO A 186 -13.97 -0.21 -2.67
C PRO A 186 -14.92 -1.40 -2.48
N LEU A 187 -14.43 -2.56 -2.09
CA LEU A 187 -15.24 -3.79 -1.99
C LEU A 187 -16.27 -3.73 -0.86
N ALA A 188 -16.00 -2.97 0.19
CA ALA A 188 -16.98 -2.68 1.22
C ALA A 188 -18.21 -1.94 0.66
N LEU A 189 -17.99 -0.95 -0.22
CA LEU A 189 -19.08 -0.20 -0.86
C LEU A 189 -19.91 -1.12 -1.79
N LEU A 190 -19.26 -2.06 -2.47
CA LEU A 190 -19.99 -3.06 -3.24
C LEU A 190 -20.86 -3.96 -2.35
N ALA A 191 -20.34 -4.39 -1.21
CA ALA A 191 -21.10 -5.19 -0.25
C ALA A 191 -22.31 -4.40 0.31
N ILE A 192 -22.13 -3.09 0.60
CA ILE A 192 -23.22 -2.20 1.03
C ILE A 192 -24.29 -2.08 -0.07
N GLN A 193 -23.87 -1.88 -1.33
CA GLN A 193 -24.81 -1.85 -2.46
C GLN A 193 -25.60 -3.16 -2.61
N GLN A 194 -24.99 -4.28 -2.21
CA GLN A 194 -25.61 -5.61 -2.19
C GLN A 194 -26.43 -5.90 -0.93
N GLY A 195 -26.62 -4.91 -0.06
CA GLY A 195 -27.48 -4.98 1.11
C GLY A 195 -26.78 -5.22 2.45
N ALA A 196 -25.45 -5.30 2.51
CA ALA A 196 -24.71 -5.32 3.76
C ALA A 196 -24.90 -4.00 4.51
N ARG A 197 -24.94 -4.06 5.83
CA ARG A 197 -25.18 -2.88 6.67
C ARG A 197 -23.87 -2.37 7.24
N LEU A 198 -23.60 -1.07 7.06
CA LEU A 198 -22.50 -0.40 7.72
C LEU A 198 -22.75 -0.33 9.23
N ILE A 199 -21.83 -0.85 10.03
CA ILE A 199 -21.86 -0.79 11.49
C ILE A 199 -20.81 0.22 11.99
N LEU A 200 -19.60 0.16 11.43
CA LEU A 200 -18.49 1.05 11.81
C LEU A 200 -17.51 1.16 10.64
N ASP A 201 -16.87 2.30 10.51
CA ASP A 201 -15.74 2.51 9.61
C ASP A 201 -14.64 3.32 10.31
N ASP A 202 -13.52 3.48 9.62
CA ASP A 202 -12.34 4.15 10.17
C ASP A 202 -12.33 5.68 9.98
N SER A 203 -13.42 6.29 9.52
CA SER A 203 -13.50 7.75 9.29
C SER A 203 -13.27 8.58 10.55
N ARG A 204 -13.70 8.07 11.71
CA ARG A 204 -13.46 8.71 13.02
C ARG A 204 -12.13 8.39 13.66
N HIS A 205 -11.45 7.36 13.15
CA HIS A 205 -10.17 6.84 13.67
C HIS A 205 -9.16 6.63 12.56
N PRO A 206 -8.91 7.64 11.70
CA PRO A 206 -8.08 7.49 10.49
C PRO A 206 -6.62 7.12 10.78
N GLN A 207 -6.16 7.33 12.02
CA GLN A 207 -4.81 6.95 12.45
C GLN A 207 -4.53 5.46 12.42
N TYR A 208 -5.56 4.60 12.39
CA TYR A 208 -5.38 3.14 12.35
C TYR A 208 -5.27 2.58 10.93
N SER A 209 -5.58 3.38 9.90
CA SER A 209 -5.71 2.90 8.54
C SER A 209 -4.85 3.72 7.59
N LEU A 210 -3.77 3.10 7.10
CA LEU A 210 -2.94 3.68 6.07
C LEU A 210 -2.22 2.60 5.26
N SER A 211 -1.94 2.92 4.01
CA SER A 211 -1.02 2.17 3.17
C SER A 211 0.23 2.99 2.87
N VAL A 212 1.30 2.30 2.53
CA VAL A 212 2.62 2.89 2.36
C VAL A 212 3.33 2.36 1.12
N TYR A 213 4.20 3.18 0.52
CA TYR A 213 5.21 2.71 -0.41
C TYR A 213 6.42 2.20 0.37
N SER A 214 6.68 0.90 0.24
CA SER A 214 7.82 0.22 0.85
C SER A 214 8.78 -0.27 -0.21
N PHE A 215 10.02 0.16 -0.15
CA PHE A 215 11.09 -0.31 -1.02
C PHE A 215 11.93 -1.37 -0.33
N ARG A 216 12.45 -2.32 -1.11
CA ARG A 216 13.47 -3.26 -0.65
C ARG A 216 14.71 -2.46 -0.19
N LYS A 217 15.18 -2.70 1.04
CA LYS A 217 16.28 -1.94 1.65
C LYS A 217 17.55 -1.94 0.79
N ALA A 218 17.92 -3.10 0.23
CA ALA A 218 19.09 -3.20 -0.64
C ALA A 218 18.94 -2.30 -1.89
N PHE A 219 17.75 -2.27 -2.51
CA PHE A 219 17.50 -1.41 -3.66
C PHE A 219 17.66 0.07 -3.31
N VAL A 220 17.15 0.50 -2.15
CA VAL A 220 17.27 1.89 -1.68
C VAL A 220 18.73 2.28 -1.50
N GLN A 221 19.54 1.39 -0.92
CA GLN A 221 20.97 1.62 -0.68
C GLN A 221 21.78 1.71 -1.99
N GLU A 222 21.43 0.87 -2.96
CA GLU A 222 22.12 0.82 -4.26
C GLU A 222 21.66 1.94 -5.20
N ASN A 223 20.38 2.36 -5.13
CA ASN A 223 19.76 3.24 -6.12
C ASN A 223 18.95 4.39 -5.46
N PRO A 224 19.51 5.19 -4.55
CA PRO A 224 18.76 6.22 -3.81
C PRO A 224 18.12 7.27 -4.75
N GLU A 225 18.79 7.62 -5.86
CA GLU A 225 18.27 8.58 -6.83
C GLU A 225 17.09 8.00 -7.65
N ALA A 226 17.09 6.69 -7.91
CA ALA A 226 15.94 6.05 -8.56
C ALA A 226 14.70 6.07 -7.66
N VAL A 227 14.87 5.90 -6.34
CA VAL A 227 13.79 6.03 -5.34
C VAL A 227 13.22 7.44 -5.36
N ARG A 228 14.07 8.49 -5.32
CA ARG A 228 13.65 9.90 -5.39
C ARG A 228 12.93 10.21 -6.70
N ALA A 229 13.46 9.72 -7.83
CA ALA A 229 12.88 9.89 -9.14
C ALA A 229 11.48 9.25 -9.25
N PHE A 230 11.32 8.04 -8.72
CA PHE A 230 10.04 7.35 -8.63
C PHE A 230 9.04 8.16 -7.79
N LEU A 231 9.41 8.55 -6.57
CA LEU A 231 8.54 9.30 -5.67
C LEU A 231 8.15 10.67 -6.22
N GLY A 232 9.07 11.34 -6.96
CA GLY A 232 8.76 12.59 -7.67
C GLY A 232 7.69 12.41 -8.75
N ALA A 233 7.71 11.29 -9.47
CA ALA A 233 6.66 10.96 -10.45
C ALA A 233 5.32 10.65 -9.78
N ILE A 234 5.33 9.91 -8.65
CA ILE A 234 4.13 9.64 -7.86
C ILE A 234 3.51 10.93 -7.32
N GLU A 235 4.32 11.88 -6.85
CA GLU A 235 3.81 13.17 -6.34
C GLU A 235 3.13 14.00 -7.44
N LYS A 236 3.68 14.00 -8.67
CA LYS A 236 3.02 14.65 -9.83
C LYS A 236 1.68 13.98 -10.13
N ALA A 237 1.65 12.67 -10.16
CA ALA A 237 0.42 11.91 -10.40
C ALA A 237 -0.65 12.20 -9.33
N ILE A 238 -0.26 12.29 -8.07
CA ILE A 238 -1.17 12.62 -6.98
C ILE A 238 -1.74 14.03 -7.13
N LYS A 239 -0.92 15.02 -7.49
CA LYS A 239 -1.39 16.38 -7.77
C LYS A 239 -2.43 16.40 -8.88
N ASP A 240 -2.19 15.66 -9.96
CA ASP A 240 -3.14 15.56 -11.08
C ASP A 240 -4.45 14.86 -10.64
N ILE A 241 -4.36 13.77 -9.90
CA ILE A 241 -5.55 13.06 -9.39
C ILE A 241 -6.37 13.98 -8.51
N ASN A 242 -5.74 14.65 -7.56
CA ASN A 242 -6.43 15.51 -6.61
C ASN A 242 -7.03 16.77 -7.28
N SER A 243 -6.43 17.25 -8.39
CA SER A 243 -6.93 18.41 -9.13
C SER A 243 -8.14 18.10 -10.02
N ASP A 244 -8.19 16.90 -10.62
CA ASP A 244 -9.28 16.47 -11.49
C ASP A 244 -9.49 14.95 -11.40
N LYS A 245 -10.28 14.54 -10.43
CA LYS A 245 -10.58 13.12 -10.16
C LYS A 245 -11.38 12.46 -11.28
N ALA A 246 -12.29 13.23 -11.92
CA ALA A 246 -13.17 12.71 -12.96
C ALA A 246 -12.40 12.22 -14.19
N ARG A 247 -11.29 12.87 -14.50
CA ARG A 247 -10.38 12.49 -15.60
C ARG A 247 -9.90 11.04 -15.51
N TRP A 248 -9.80 10.49 -14.28
CA TRP A 248 -9.20 9.18 -14.03
C TRP A 248 -10.21 8.05 -13.85
N ALA A 249 -11.51 8.34 -13.95
CA ALA A 249 -12.57 7.33 -13.78
C ALA A 249 -12.42 6.15 -14.77
N GLY A 250 -12.04 6.41 -16.02
CA GLY A 250 -11.78 5.36 -17.02
C GLY A 250 -10.62 4.44 -16.62
N LEU A 251 -9.55 5.01 -16.06
CA LEU A 251 -8.37 4.24 -15.64
C LEU A 251 -8.68 3.27 -14.50
N LEU A 252 -9.63 3.62 -13.60
CA LEU A 252 -10.09 2.70 -12.54
C LEU A 252 -10.69 1.42 -13.11
N VAL A 253 -11.44 1.54 -14.20
CA VAL A 253 -12.08 0.41 -14.89
C VAL A 253 -11.05 -0.41 -15.65
N ASP A 254 -10.23 0.26 -16.46
CA ASP A 254 -9.23 -0.38 -17.31
C ASP A 254 -8.22 -1.20 -16.50
N LYS A 255 -7.83 -0.67 -15.33
CA LYS A 255 -6.90 -1.33 -14.40
C LYS A 255 -7.60 -2.19 -13.34
N LYS A 256 -8.94 -2.31 -13.38
CA LYS A 256 -9.77 -3.11 -12.45
C LYS A 256 -9.57 -2.73 -10.99
N LEU A 257 -9.36 -1.44 -10.71
CA LEU A 257 -9.15 -0.92 -9.35
C LEU A 257 -10.46 -0.75 -8.59
N VAL A 258 -11.57 -0.65 -9.31
CA VAL A 258 -12.92 -0.53 -8.77
C VAL A 258 -13.83 -1.55 -9.48
N PRO A 259 -14.71 -2.25 -8.74
CA PRO A 259 -15.68 -3.16 -9.34
C PRO A 259 -16.56 -2.46 -10.39
N PRO A 260 -16.88 -3.09 -11.52
CA PRO A 260 -17.70 -2.49 -12.58
C PRO A 260 -19.04 -1.93 -12.09
N ALA A 261 -19.66 -2.58 -11.11
CA ALA A 261 -20.94 -2.15 -10.52
C ALA A 261 -20.84 -0.79 -9.81
N LEU A 262 -19.67 -0.34 -9.40
CA LEU A 262 -19.44 0.94 -8.72
C LEU A 262 -18.95 2.04 -9.66
N THR A 263 -18.61 1.75 -10.91
CA THR A 263 -17.91 2.68 -11.80
C THR A 263 -18.59 4.04 -11.94
N GLY A 264 -19.93 4.09 -11.99
CA GLY A 264 -20.68 5.33 -12.15
C GLY A 264 -20.93 6.11 -10.84
N SER A 265 -20.66 5.50 -9.68
CA SER A 265 -20.95 6.07 -8.36
C SER A 265 -19.72 6.22 -7.47
N TYR A 266 -18.60 5.61 -7.83
CA TYR A 266 -17.39 5.66 -7.03
C TYR A 266 -16.68 7.01 -7.16
N THR A 267 -16.44 7.65 -6.03
CA THR A 267 -15.67 8.90 -5.95
C THR A 267 -14.25 8.60 -5.51
N ILE A 268 -13.28 9.01 -6.32
CA ILE A 268 -11.86 8.90 -5.96
C ILE A 268 -11.58 9.81 -4.77
N PRO A 269 -11.02 9.30 -3.65
CA PRO A 269 -10.60 10.14 -2.52
C PRO A 269 -9.40 11.01 -2.89
N ASP A 270 -9.10 11.99 -2.01
CA ASP A 270 -7.81 12.68 -2.07
C ASP A 270 -6.68 11.74 -1.65
N PHE A 271 -5.62 11.75 -2.41
CA PHE A 271 -4.37 11.10 -2.02
C PHE A 271 -3.54 12.08 -1.18
N PRO A 272 -2.87 11.60 -0.11
CA PRO A 272 -2.09 12.46 0.77
C PRO A 272 -0.90 13.06 0.04
N SER A 273 -0.56 14.31 0.37
CA SER A 273 0.72 14.93 -0.05
C SER A 273 1.91 14.14 0.48
N ALA A 274 3.10 14.43 -0.03
CA ALA A 274 4.33 13.75 0.34
C ALA A 274 4.54 13.74 1.87
N SER A 275 4.41 12.58 2.47
CA SER A 275 4.54 12.34 3.91
C SER A 275 4.96 10.91 4.19
N VAL A 276 5.42 10.63 5.39
CA VAL A 276 5.61 9.29 5.94
C VAL A 276 4.70 9.10 7.16
N PRO A 277 4.42 7.86 7.57
CA PRO A 277 3.69 7.59 8.81
C PRO A 277 4.34 8.26 10.02
N GLY A 278 3.53 8.74 10.95
CA GLY A 278 4.02 9.32 12.20
C GLY A 278 4.63 8.27 13.14
N LYS A 279 5.50 8.72 14.04
CA LYS A 279 6.15 7.84 15.02
C LYS A 279 5.13 7.15 15.92
N GLU A 280 4.11 7.86 16.39
CA GLU A 280 3.04 7.30 17.21
C GLU A 280 2.26 6.17 16.50
N GLN A 281 1.98 6.35 15.19
CA GLN A 281 1.32 5.30 14.39
C GLN A 281 2.18 4.04 14.29
N TRP A 282 3.49 4.22 14.07
CA TRP A 282 4.43 3.10 14.02
C TRP A 282 4.54 2.38 15.36
N GLU A 283 4.70 3.12 16.45
CA GLU A 283 4.81 2.57 17.79
C GLU A 283 3.56 1.80 18.22
N ASP A 284 2.36 2.30 17.86
CA ASP A 284 1.11 1.60 18.13
C ASP A 284 1.01 0.26 17.36
N VAL A 285 1.42 0.25 16.09
CA VAL A 285 1.46 -0.97 15.28
C VAL A 285 2.48 -1.97 15.83
N VAL A 286 3.69 -1.51 16.18
CA VAL A 286 4.75 -2.36 16.77
C VAL A 286 4.28 -2.96 18.09
N LYS A 287 3.65 -2.16 18.95
CA LYS A 287 3.07 -2.63 20.21
C LYS A 287 2.02 -3.71 19.98
N TRP A 288 1.08 -3.48 19.08
CA TRP A 288 0.07 -4.48 18.73
C TRP A 288 0.70 -5.77 18.18
N ALA A 289 1.70 -5.66 17.31
CA ALA A 289 2.40 -6.82 16.75
C ALA A 289 3.14 -7.64 17.84
N LEU A 290 3.73 -6.98 18.83
CA LEU A 290 4.34 -7.61 20.01
C LEU A 290 3.28 -8.33 20.86
N GLU A 291 2.16 -7.68 21.18
CA GLU A 291 1.05 -8.25 21.95
C GLU A 291 0.45 -9.49 21.27
N LYS A 292 0.44 -9.52 19.94
CA LYS A 292 0.00 -10.68 19.14
C LYS A 292 1.07 -11.76 18.95
N GLY A 293 2.30 -11.53 19.42
CA GLY A 293 3.41 -12.47 19.21
C GLY A 293 3.88 -12.58 17.75
N LEU A 294 3.56 -11.61 16.91
CA LEU A 294 3.95 -11.56 15.50
C LEU A 294 5.43 -11.16 15.32
N ILE A 295 5.95 -10.40 16.27
CA ILE A 295 7.36 -10.03 16.39
C ILE A 295 7.83 -10.27 17.84
N SER A 296 9.12 -10.50 18.03
CA SER A 296 9.70 -10.84 19.35
C SER A 296 10.40 -9.65 20.03
N SER A 297 10.65 -8.57 19.30
CA SER A 297 11.32 -7.38 19.81
C SER A 297 10.79 -6.10 19.16
N PRO A 298 10.86 -4.95 19.86
CA PRO A 298 10.49 -3.67 19.28
C PRO A 298 11.32 -3.33 18.04
N LEU A 299 10.68 -2.68 17.07
CA LEU A 299 11.30 -2.23 15.83
C LEU A 299 11.44 -0.70 15.87
N PRO A 300 12.68 -0.14 15.84
CA PRO A 300 12.87 1.30 15.86
C PRO A 300 12.26 1.99 14.62
N TYR A 301 11.61 3.13 14.84
CA TYR A 301 11.01 3.94 13.78
C TYR A 301 12.04 4.30 12.71
N GLU A 302 13.19 4.78 13.11
CA GLU A 302 14.25 5.30 12.26
C GLU A 302 14.91 4.22 11.38
N GLU A 303 14.76 2.95 11.75
CA GLU A 303 15.25 1.82 10.94
C GLU A 303 14.29 1.40 9.83
N SER A 304 13.00 1.70 9.99
CA SER A 304 11.94 1.27 9.09
C SER A 304 11.34 2.40 8.24
N ILE A 305 11.34 3.63 8.74
CA ILE A 305 10.68 4.79 8.10
C ILE A 305 11.74 5.83 7.68
N LYS A 306 11.67 6.28 6.41
CA LYS A 306 12.70 7.13 5.78
C LYS A 306 12.10 8.30 5.01
N ALA A 307 11.96 9.45 5.68
CA ALA A 307 11.42 10.68 5.08
C ALA A 307 12.40 11.37 4.11
N GLU A 308 13.70 11.07 4.18
CA GLU A 308 14.74 11.71 3.36
C GLU A 308 14.62 11.45 1.85
N TYR A 309 13.76 10.52 1.44
CA TYR A 309 13.47 10.22 0.03
C TYR A 309 12.26 10.99 -0.52
N LEU A 310 11.49 11.67 0.33
CA LEU A 310 10.33 12.45 -0.11
C LEU A 310 10.75 13.59 -1.07
N PRO A 311 9.94 13.90 -2.09
CA PRO A 311 10.13 15.09 -2.92
C PRO A 311 10.09 16.37 -2.07
N ARG A 312 11.00 17.30 -2.38
CA ARG A 312 11.05 18.63 -1.76
C ARG A 312 10.14 19.60 -2.46
#